data_e3719da2286adbca1f0521c15341b035
#
_entry.id   e3719da2286adbca1f0521c15341b035
#
_cell.length_a   1.000
_cell.length_b   1.000
_cell.length_c   1.000
_cell.angle_alpha   90.00
_cell.angle_beta   90.00
_cell.angle_gamma   90.00
#
_symmetry.space_group_name_H-M   'P 1'
#
loop_
_entity.id
_entity.type
_entity.pdbx_description
1 polymer ?
#
loop_
_entity_poly.entity_id
_entity_poly.type
_entity_poly.pdbx_seq_one_letter_code
_entity_poly.pdbx_strand_id
1 'polypeptide(L)'
;MADFEEGLWTRTYVDPQLLEDFKNYKDDFIGTFSAPSTGAIDTDGIKFNKLNNDIGFVVNPTQDFIPQKIKGGKGLIDWDVLGTTPTIITDSEIRAMAFDREAEYRVLHSNAWKIGVRNYAMHKAAPLKETNDTPILRTSGADDGKGRKKLTYSDLITFYMQLEGMNLPYWDKAYSILCAEHRQDLIDDRGSTNNYRDVQIDPQTGEIKRFFKLKFFENNHNVKYTAANTLVARDAVAQPTDMNASIFYYAPNI
;
A
#
# COMPACT_ATOMS: atom_id res chain seq x y z
N MET A 1 -25.66 4.48 -15.03
CA MET A 1 -24.70 4.30 -16.14
C MET A 1 -25.51 4.32 -17.40
N ALA A 2 -25.22 5.24 -18.32
CA ALA A 2 -25.87 5.20 -19.63
C ALA A 2 -25.32 3.99 -20.39
N ASP A 3 -26.19 3.10 -20.80
CA ASP A 3 -25.85 2.04 -21.75
C ASP A 3 -25.42 2.71 -23.04
N PHE A 4 -24.17 2.53 -23.40
CA PHE A 4 -23.67 2.94 -24.71
C PHE A 4 -24.10 1.88 -25.73
N GLU A 5 -25.04 2.20 -26.56
CA GLU A 5 -25.46 1.31 -27.64
C GLU A 5 -24.35 1.10 -28.67
N GLU A 6 -24.08 -0.14 -29.01
CA GLU A 6 -23.18 -0.50 -30.12
C GLU A 6 -23.62 0.17 -31.42
N GLY A 7 -22.74 0.92 -32.05
CA GLY A 7 -22.96 1.52 -33.35
C GLY A 7 -23.23 3.03 -33.40
N LEU A 8 -23.42 3.70 -32.26
CA LEU A 8 -23.58 5.16 -32.18
C LEU A 8 -22.30 5.95 -32.50
N TRP A 9 -21.17 5.28 -32.59
CA TRP A 9 -19.85 5.87 -32.79
C TRP A 9 -19.55 6.23 -34.25
N THR A 10 -20.32 5.72 -35.20
CA THR A 10 -19.90 5.73 -36.59
C THR A 10 -20.10 7.03 -37.33
N ARG A 11 -20.78 8.04 -36.78
CA ARG A 11 -20.98 9.33 -37.45
C ARG A 11 -21.17 10.54 -36.56
N THR A 12 -21.09 10.42 -35.25
CA THR A 12 -21.12 11.59 -34.37
C THR A 12 -19.68 12.07 -34.19
N TYR A 13 -19.47 13.37 -34.35
CA TYR A 13 -18.20 14.00 -34.01
C TYR A 13 -17.96 13.79 -32.51
N VAL A 14 -17.17 12.78 -32.17
CA VAL A 14 -16.70 12.57 -30.82
C VAL A 14 -15.44 13.39 -30.70
N ASP A 15 -15.39 14.27 -29.71
CA ASP A 15 -14.17 15.00 -29.38
C ASP A 15 -13.04 13.96 -29.23
N PRO A 16 -11.93 14.07 -30.01
CA PRO A 16 -10.82 13.14 -29.93
C PRO A 16 -10.13 13.11 -28.55
N GLN A 17 -10.43 14.06 -27.68
CA GLN A 17 -10.08 14.00 -26.28
C GLN A 17 -11.17 13.22 -25.53
N LEU A 18 -11.05 11.90 -25.51
CA LEU A 18 -11.71 11.11 -24.47
C LEU A 18 -11.35 11.69 -23.11
N LEU A 19 -12.37 11.95 -22.29
CA LEU A 19 -12.16 12.34 -20.90
C LEU A 19 -11.18 11.36 -20.29
N GLU A 20 -9.96 11.82 -20.01
CA GLU A 20 -8.98 11.04 -19.28
C GLU A 20 -9.64 10.56 -17.99
N ASP A 21 -9.61 9.27 -17.79
CA ASP A 21 -10.12 8.66 -16.56
C ASP A 21 -9.29 9.21 -15.40
N PHE A 22 -9.91 10.04 -14.54
CA PHE A 22 -9.26 10.66 -13.39
C PHE A 22 -8.86 9.58 -12.36
N LYS A 23 -7.85 8.79 -12.68
CA LYS A 23 -7.29 7.78 -11.80
C LYS A 23 -5.98 8.26 -11.22
N ASN A 24 -5.83 8.11 -9.92
CA ASN A 24 -4.57 8.39 -9.26
C ASN A 24 -3.59 7.24 -9.51
N TYR A 25 -2.53 7.51 -10.27
CA TYR A 25 -1.45 6.56 -10.60
C TYR A 25 -0.23 6.72 -9.70
N LYS A 26 -0.35 7.38 -8.54
CA LYS A 26 0.77 7.53 -7.61
C LYS A 26 1.24 6.14 -7.12
N ASP A 27 2.37 5.69 -7.63
CA ASP A 27 3.00 4.40 -7.35
C ASP A 27 4.45 4.55 -6.88
N ASP A 28 4.85 5.76 -6.52
CA ASP A 28 6.22 6.13 -6.13
C ASP A 28 6.76 5.24 -5.00
N PHE A 29 5.88 4.73 -4.13
CA PHE A 29 6.25 3.85 -3.04
C PHE A 29 6.81 2.50 -3.52
N ILE A 30 6.40 1.99 -4.70
CA ILE A 30 6.88 0.72 -5.24
C ILE A 30 8.39 0.79 -5.51
N GLY A 31 8.88 1.95 -5.98
CA GLY A 31 10.30 2.18 -6.21
C GLY A 31 11.18 2.13 -4.96
N THR A 32 10.57 2.12 -3.77
CA THR A 32 11.30 2.01 -2.50
C THR A 32 11.44 0.57 -1.99
N PHE A 33 10.76 -0.41 -2.61
CA PHE A 33 10.87 -1.82 -2.25
C PHE A 33 12.27 -2.37 -2.56
N SER A 34 12.73 -3.28 -1.73
CA SER A 34 14.04 -3.90 -1.92
C SER A 34 13.95 -5.02 -2.95
N ALA A 35 14.84 -4.99 -3.95
CA ALA A 35 14.94 -6.10 -4.88
C ALA A 35 15.53 -7.35 -4.17
N PRO A 36 15.00 -8.55 -4.39
CA PRO A 36 15.57 -9.78 -3.85
C PRO A 36 16.97 -10.01 -4.45
N SER A 37 17.85 -10.68 -3.68
CA SER A 37 19.16 -11.06 -4.20
C SER A 37 19.00 -12.06 -5.35
N THR A 38 19.84 -11.93 -6.39
CA THR A 38 19.78 -12.79 -7.58
C THR A 38 19.88 -14.29 -7.25
N GLY A 39 20.61 -14.65 -6.20
CA GLY A 39 20.72 -16.03 -5.71
C GLY A 39 19.49 -16.57 -4.95
N ALA A 40 18.55 -15.71 -4.59
CA ALA A 40 17.30 -16.10 -3.94
C ALA A 40 16.17 -16.39 -4.94
N ILE A 41 16.33 -15.96 -6.19
CA ILE A 41 15.34 -16.11 -7.27
C ILE A 41 15.47 -17.50 -7.87
N ASP A 42 14.38 -18.26 -7.86
CA ASP A 42 14.27 -19.59 -8.48
C ASP A 42 13.08 -19.62 -9.45
N THR A 43 12.96 -20.72 -10.18
CA THR A 43 11.88 -20.95 -11.14
C THR A 43 10.50 -20.90 -10.47
N ASP A 44 10.40 -21.41 -9.25
CA ASP A 44 9.13 -21.55 -8.52
C ASP A 44 8.81 -20.35 -7.62
N GLY A 45 9.77 -19.45 -7.36
CA GLY A 45 9.57 -18.31 -6.48
C GLY A 45 10.86 -17.78 -5.88
N ILE A 46 10.72 -16.98 -4.84
CA ILE A 46 11.84 -16.42 -4.08
C ILE A 46 12.06 -17.27 -2.83
N LYS A 47 13.27 -17.84 -2.71
CA LYS A 47 13.69 -18.64 -1.56
C LYS A 47 14.47 -17.79 -0.57
N PHE A 48 14.13 -17.87 0.70
CA PHE A 48 14.86 -17.20 1.77
C PHE A 48 15.09 -18.12 2.96
N ASN A 49 16.20 -17.90 3.64
CA ASN A 49 16.55 -18.64 4.86
C ASN A 49 16.17 -17.78 6.07
N LYS A 50 15.39 -18.36 6.99
CA LYS A 50 15.08 -17.77 8.28
C LYS A 50 15.91 -18.45 9.36
N LEU A 51 16.82 -17.70 10.00
CA LEU A 51 17.56 -18.18 11.16
C LEU A 51 16.82 -17.71 12.42
N ASN A 52 16.58 -18.64 13.35
CA ASN A 52 16.09 -18.28 14.66
C ASN A 52 17.31 -18.00 15.55
N ASN A 53 17.62 -16.73 15.76
CA ASN A 53 18.75 -16.28 16.60
C ASN A 53 18.26 -16.11 18.03
N ASP A 54 18.26 -17.21 18.77
CA ASP A 54 17.96 -17.19 20.20
C ASP A 54 19.28 -17.31 20.98
N ILE A 55 20.20 -16.36 20.72
CA ILE A 55 21.50 -16.32 21.38
C ILE A 55 21.41 -15.35 22.56
N GLY A 56 21.44 -15.90 23.76
CA GLY A 56 21.45 -15.12 24.99
C GLY A 56 22.84 -14.55 25.31
N PHE A 57 22.87 -13.32 25.81
CA PHE A 57 24.07 -12.74 26.41
C PHE A 57 24.05 -12.98 27.92
N VAL A 58 25.13 -13.55 28.46
CA VAL A 58 25.26 -13.87 29.87
C VAL A 58 26.46 -13.15 30.47
N VAL A 59 26.26 -12.48 31.60
CA VAL A 59 27.34 -11.80 32.36
C VAL A 59 27.77 -12.68 33.52
N ASN A 60 29.07 -12.89 33.67
CA ASN A 60 29.69 -13.71 34.72
C ASN A 60 29.11 -15.14 34.80
N PRO A 61 29.23 -15.94 33.76
CA PRO A 61 28.70 -17.29 33.76
C PRO A 61 29.33 -18.12 34.87
N THR A 62 28.50 -18.75 35.66
CA THR A 62 28.92 -19.66 36.75
C THR A 62 29.09 -21.12 36.29
N GLN A 63 28.66 -21.41 35.05
CA GLN A 63 28.76 -22.74 34.43
C GLN A 63 29.33 -22.61 33.01
N ASP A 64 29.94 -23.69 32.52
CA ASP A 64 30.45 -23.75 31.16
C ASP A 64 29.32 -23.66 30.13
N PHE A 65 29.56 -22.96 29.03
CA PHE A 65 28.59 -22.83 27.96
C PHE A 65 28.43 -24.13 27.19
N ILE A 66 27.19 -24.61 27.09
CA ILE A 66 26.82 -25.72 26.22
C ILE A 66 26.49 -25.16 24.83
N PRO A 67 27.23 -25.53 23.77
CA PRO A 67 26.95 -25.08 22.42
C PRO A 67 25.54 -25.50 21.99
N GLN A 68 24.73 -24.52 21.55
CA GLN A 68 23.41 -24.79 21.00
C GLN A 68 23.45 -24.76 19.48
N LYS A 69 22.74 -25.68 18.83
CA LYS A 69 22.55 -25.64 17.38
C LYS A 69 21.51 -24.59 17.02
N ILE A 70 21.90 -23.63 16.20
CA ILE A 70 20.98 -22.67 15.61
C ILE A 70 20.05 -23.42 14.66
N LYS A 71 18.73 -23.29 14.91
CA LYS A 71 17.71 -23.87 14.03
C LYS A 71 17.38 -22.86 12.94
N GLY A 72 17.43 -23.29 11.69
CA GLY A 72 17.02 -22.50 10.53
C GLY A 72 15.82 -23.11 9.83
N GLY A 73 15.01 -22.29 9.24
CA GLY A 73 13.91 -22.68 8.35
C GLY A 73 14.12 -22.10 6.95
N LYS A 74 13.55 -22.75 5.94
CA LYS A 74 13.48 -22.22 4.58
C LYS A 74 12.06 -21.69 4.35
N GLY A 75 11.94 -20.49 3.79
CA GLY A 75 10.69 -19.95 3.30
C GLY A 75 10.71 -19.89 1.78
N LEU A 76 9.55 -20.00 1.16
CA LEU A 76 9.31 -19.82 -0.27
C LEU A 76 8.18 -18.81 -0.43
N ILE A 77 8.39 -17.84 -1.31
CA ILE A 77 7.34 -16.93 -1.78
C ILE A 77 7.10 -17.29 -3.24
N ASP A 78 5.94 -17.88 -3.52
CA ASP A 78 5.57 -18.30 -4.88
C ASP A 78 5.34 -17.09 -5.79
N TRP A 79 5.54 -17.29 -7.10
CA TRP A 79 5.24 -16.29 -8.11
C TRP A 79 3.74 -16.17 -8.31
N ASP A 80 3.23 -14.95 -8.19
CA ASP A 80 1.86 -14.64 -8.58
C ASP A 80 1.81 -14.21 -10.05
N VAL A 81 0.83 -14.71 -10.80
CA VAL A 81 0.61 -14.33 -12.20
C VAL A 81 -0.35 -13.15 -12.25
N LEU A 82 0.12 -12.04 -12.82
CA LEU A 82 -0.69 -10.85 -13.02
C LEU A 82 -1.11 -10.75 -14.49
N GLY A 83 -2.31 -10.25 -14.76
CA GLY A 83 -2.83 -10.07 -16.10
C GLY A 83 -3.98 -9.06 -16.14
N THR A 84 -4.23 -8.50 -17.32
CA THR A 84 -5.42 -7.72 -17.61
C THR A 84 -6.43 -8.57 -18.34
N THR A 85 -7.72 -8.26 -18.17
CA THR A 85 -8.80 -8.94 -18.91
C THR A 85 -8.62 -8.70 -20.41
N PRO A 86 -8.56 -9.75 -21.26
CA PRO A 86 -8.40 -9.58 -22.69
C PRO A 86 -9.62 -8.89 -23.31
N THR A 87 -9.39 -8.01 -24.28
CA THR A 87 -10.42 -7.34 -25.08
C THR A 87 -10.33 -7.77 -26.53
N ILE A 88 -11.48 -7.91 -27.18
CA ILE A 88 -11.57 -8.27 -28.59
C ILE A 88 -11.85 -7.00 -29.40
N ILE A 89 -11.11 -6.80 -30.48
CA ILE A 89 -11.31 -5.74 -31.45
C ILE A 89 -11.57 -6.41 -32.79
N THR A 90 -12.67 -6.05 -33.45
CA THR A 90 -12.99 -6.57 -34.79
C THR A 90 -12.48 -5.63 -35.89
N ASP A 91 -12.08 -6.17 -37.04
CA ASP A 91 -11.58 -5.39 -38.18
C ASP A 91 -12.62 -4.35 -38.68
N SER A 92 -13.90 -4.66 -38.57
CA SER A 92 -14.98 -3.74 -38.93
C SER A 92 -15.03 -2.52 -38.00
N GLU A 93 -14.74 -2.71 -36.73
CA GLU A 93 -14.70 -1.62 -35.76
C GLU A 93 -13.49 -0.72 -35.95
N ILE A 94 -12.33 -1.28 -36.31
CA ILE A 94 -11.10 -0.51 -36.58
C ILE A 94 -11.31 0.43 -37.76
N ARG A 95 -12.02 -0.03 -38.81
CA ARG A 95 -12.26 0.74 -40.04
C ARG A 95 -13.37 1.80 -39.91
N ALA A 96 -14.28 1.62 -38.96
CA ALA A 96 -15.46 2.48 -38.83
C ALA A 96 -15.26 3.68 -37.91
N MET A 97 -14.14 3.77 -37.19
CA MET A 97 -13.93 4.77 -36.16
C MET A 97 -13.08 5.95 -36.63
N ALA A 98 -13.40 7.14 -36.07
CA ALA A 98 -12.71 8.39 -36.34
C ALA A 98 -11.39 8.54 -35.53
N PHE A 99 -11.05 7.61 -34.65
CA PHE A 99 -9.86 7.64 -33.79
C PHE A 99 -9.15 6.29 -33.76
N ASP A 100 -7.87 6.28 -33.37
CA ASP A 100 -7.05 5.09 -33.25
C ASP A 100 -7.45 4.26 -32.01
N ARG A 101 -8.38 3.35 -32.22
CA ARG A 101 -8.92 2.49 -31.17
C ARG A 101 -7.86 1.55 -30.55
N GLU A 102 -6.91 1.08 -31.36
CA GLU A 102 -5.85 0.24 -30.84
C GLU A 102 -4.96 0.99 -29.82
N ALA A 103 -4.64 2.23 -30.11
CA ALA A 103 -3.86 3.07 -29.21
C ALA A 103 -4.63 3.28 -27.88
N GLU A 104 -5.92 3.57 -27.96
CA GLU A 104 -6.79 3.75 -26.78
C GLU A 104 -6.89 2.47 -25.94
N TYR A 105 -7.09 1.30 -26.56
CA TYR A 105 -7.11 0.04 -25.81
C TYR A 105 -5.77 -0.25 -25.14
N ARG A 106 -4.63 0.06 -25.77
CA ARG A 106 -3.32 -0.08 -25.14
C ARG A 106 -3.18 0.83 -23.91
N VAL A 107 -3.68 2.06 -23.99
CA VAL A 107 -3.69 2.98 -22.85
C VAL A 107 -4.56 2.44 -21.72
N LEU A 108 -5.78 1.96 -22.02
CA LEU A 108 -6.68 1.38 -21.03
C LEU A 108 -6.07 0.16 -20.34
N HIS A 109 -5.46 -0.76 -21.10
CA HIS A 109 -4.75 -1.92 -20.51
C HIS A 109 -3.55 -1.50 -19.68
N SER A 110 -2.76 -0.53 -20.15
CA SER A 110 -1.62 0.02 -19.39
C SER A 110 -2.08 0.63 -18.06
N ASN A 111 -3.17 1.39 -18.09
CA ASN A 111 -3.75 2.01 -16.91
C ASN A 111 -4.29 0.97 -15.93
N ALA A 112 -5.03 -0.03 -16.43
CA ALA A 112 -5.52 -1.15 -15.62
C ALA A 112 -4.37 -1.93 -14.97
N TRP A 113 -3.29 -2.17 -15.73
CA TRP A 113 -2.08 -2.82 -15.24
C TRP A 113 -1.44 -2.03 -14.10
N LYS A 114 -1.17 -0.74 -14.31
CA LYS A 114 -0.54 0.15 -13.29
C LYS A 114 -1.36 0.17 -12.00
N ILE A 115 -2.68 0.33 -12.10
CA ILE A 115 -3.58 0.32 -10.94
C ILE A 115 -3.56 -1.04 -10.25
N GLY A 116 -3.64 -2.12 -11.04
CA GLY A 116 -3.64 -3.50 -10.54
C GLY A 116 -2.36 -3.83 -9.77
N VAL A 117 -1.19 -3.52 -10.33
CA VAL A 117 0.12 -3.75 -9.70
C VAL A 117 0.25 -2.92 -8.42
N ARG A 118 -0.14 -1.64 -8.45
CA ARG A 118 -0.12 -0.79 -7.25
C ARG A 118 -0.98 -1.35 -6.12
N ASN A 119 -2.24 -1.69 -6.41
CA ASN A 119 -3.16 -2.22 -5.41
C ASN A 119 -2.70 -3.57 -4.88
N TYR A 120 -2.13 -4.41 -5.75
CA TYR A 120 -1.54 -5.68 -5.37
C TYR A 120 -0.35 -5.49 -4.43
N ALA A 121 0.58 -4.60 -4.77
CA ALA A 121 1.75 -4.30 -3.95
C ALA A 121 1.35 -3.78 -2.56
N MET A 122 0.38 -2.87 -2.49
CA MET A 122 -0.15 -2.37 -1.21
C MET A 122 -0.78 -3.49 -0.38
N HIS A 123 -1.56 -4.35 -1.01
CA HIS A 123 -2.21 -5.46 -0.30
C HIS A 123 -1.21 -6.48 0.23
N LYS A 124 -0.12 -6.74 -0.51
CA LYS A 124 0.97 -7.63 -0.07
C LYS A 124 1.83 -7.01 1.04
N ALA A 125 2.00 -5.68 1.02
CA ALA A 125 2.72 -4.96 2.08
C ALA A 125 1.92 -4.87 3.39
N ALA A 126 0.60 -5.04 3.33
CA ALA A 126 -0.28 -4.94 4.50
C ALA A 126 -0.28 -6.23 5.34
N PRO A 127 -0.21 -6.14 6.67
CA PRO A 127 -0.28 -7.32 7.54
C PRO A 127 -1.66 -7.99 7.47
N LEU A 128 -1.69 -9.32 7.38
CA LEU A 128 -2.95 -10.08 7.32
C LEU A 128 -3.79 -9.97 8.59
N LYS A 129 -3.13 -9.90 9.73
CA LYS A 129 -3.73 -9.79 11.07
C LYS A 129 -2.76 -9.15 12.04
N GLU A 130 -3.29 -8.69 13.16
CA GLU A 130 -2.49 -8.15 14.25
C GLU A 130 -1.60 -9.21 14.89
N THR A 131 -0.31 -8.87 15.04
CA THR A 131 0.68 -9.64 15.79
C THR A 131 1.60 -8.68 16.54
N ASN A 132 2.46 -9.20 17.44
CA ASN A 132 3.46 -8.36 18.13
C ASN A 132 4.42 -7.67 17.15
N ASP A 133 4.75 -8.33 16.03
CA ASP A 133 5.67 -7.79 15.01
C ASP A 133 4.94 -6.91 13.98
N THR A 134 3.63 -7.01 13.89
CA THR A 134 2.79 -6.25 12.96
C THR A 134 1.56 -5.68 13.68
N PRO A 135 1.75 -4.66 14.54
CA PRO A 135 0.65 -4.07 15.29
C PRO A 135 -0.33 -3.33 14.37
N ILE A 136 -1.61 -3.46 14.67
CA ILE A 136 -2.68 -2.71 14.00
C ILE A 136 -3.28 -1.73 15.02
N LEU A 137 -2.98 -0.45 14.85
CA LEU A 137 -3.48 0.59 15.72
C LEU A 137 -4.80 1.17 15.17
N ARG A 138 -5.79 1.31 16.05
CA ARG A 138 -7.03 1.99 15.72
C ARG A 138 -6.97 3.46 16.09
N THR A 139 -7.54 4.29 15.23
CA THR A 139 -7.69 5.73 15.50
C THR A 139 -8.61 5.98 16.67
N SER A 140 -8.28 6.97 17.52
CA SER A 140 -8.97 7.26 18.77
C SER A 140 -9.74 8.59 18.80
N GLY A 141 -9.65 9.39 17.73
CA GLY A 141 -10.27 10.71 17.66
C GLY A 141 -11.80 10.71 17.69
N ALA A 142 -12.38 11.88 17.51
CA ALA A 142 -13.83 12.05 17.45
C ALA A 142 -14.44 11.27 16.27
N ASP A 143 -15.70 10.86 16.41
CA ASP A 143 -16.46 10.25 15.31
C ASP A 143 -16.66 11.27 14.17
N ASP A 144 -16.51 10.81 12.92
CA ASP A 144 -16.70 11.64 11.73
C ASP A 144 -18.18 11.78 11.30
N GLY A 145 -19.10 11.22 12.09
CA GLY A 145 -20.54 11.15 11.80
C GLY A 145 -20.94 9.99 10.89
N LYS A 146 -19.98 9.13 10.50
CA LYS A 146 -20.20 7.93 9.67
C LYS A 146 -19.75 6.64 10.38
N GLY A 147 -19.44 6.74 11.68
CA GLY A 147 -19.01 5.62 12.51
C GLY A 147 -17.50 5.32 12.45
N ARG A 148 -16.71 6.19 11.78
CA ARG A 148 -15.25 6.14 11.76
C ARG A 148 -14.70 7.13 12.79
N LYS A 149 -13.70 6.72 13.56
CA LYS A 149 -12.93 7.63 14.41
C LYS A 149 -11.81 8.28 13.61
N LYS A 150 -11.65 9.61 13.76
CA LYS A 150 -10.62 10.39 13.10
C LYS A 150 -9.22 10.02 13.62
N LEU A 151 -8.22 10.09 12.73
CA LEU A 151 -6.83 9.98 13.09
C LEU A 151 -6.38 11.26 13.80
N THR A 152 -5.76 11.13 14.97
CA THR A 152 -5.22 12.26 15.72
C THR A 152 -3.68 12.24 15.73
N TYR A 153 -3.10 13.38 16.04
CA TYR A 153 -1.66 13.50 16.26
C TYR A 153 -1.18 12.56 17.39
N SER A 154 -1.98 12.40 18.45
CA SER A 154 -1.69 11.49 19.55
C SER A 154 -1.58 10.03 19.09
N ASP A 155 -2.46 9.62 18.15
CA ASP A 155 -2.41 8.26 17.57
C ASP A 155 -1.12 8.05 16.79
N LEU A 156 -0.69 9.07 16.01
CA LEU A 156 0.59 9.02 15.30
C LEU A 156 1.78 8.90 16.24
N ILE A 157 1.79 9.65 17.35
CA ILE A 157 2.86 9.54 18.35
C ILE A 157 2.87 8.13 18.94
N THR A 158 1.71 7.60 19.32
CA THR A 158 1.58 6.26 19.89
C THR A 158 2.11 5.21 18.90
N PHE A 159 1.75 5.33 17.63
CA PHE A 159 2.24 4.46 16.58
C PHE A 159 3.77 4.57 16.40
N TYR A 160 4.29 5.79 16.36
CA TYR A 160 5.72 6.03 16.23
C TYR A 160 6.50 5.44 17.41
N MET A 161 6.01 5.56 18.64
CA MET A 161 6.63 4.95 19.82
C MET A 161 6.64 3.43 19.75
N GLN A 162 5.57 2.80 19.24
CA GLN A 162 5.56 1.34 19.01
C GLN A 162 6.62 0.92 18.00
N LEU A 163 6.77 1.69 16.91
CA LEU A 163 7.82 1.43 15.91
C LEU A 163 9.23 1.63 16.47
N GLU A 164 9.45 2.62 17.33
CA GLU A 164 10.73 2.80 18.01
C GLU A 164 11.07 1.60 18.90
N GLY A 165 10.06 1.03 19.57
CA GLY A 165 10.22 -0.19 20.38
C GLY A 165 10.64 -1.42 19.55
N MET A 166 10.42 -1.43 18.24
CA MET A 166 10.88 -2.51 17.34
C MET A 166 12.37 -2.41 16.98
N ASN A 167 13.08 -1.37 17.41
CA ASN A 167 14.50 -1.15 17.15
C ASN A 167 14.90 -1.28 15.67
N LEU A 168 14.17 -0.62 14.77
CA LEU A 168 14.46 -0.63 13.34
C LEU A 168 15.85 -0.07 13.06
N PRO A 169 16.75 -0.80 12.35
CA PRO A 169 18.15 -0.38 12.19
C PRO A 169 18.32 0.83 11.27
N TYR A 170 17.41 1.01 10.27
CA TYR A 170 17.53 2.07 9.26
C TYR A 170 16.21 2.82 9.11
N TRP A 171 16.02 3.88 9.85
CA TRP A 171 14.83 4.72 9.82
C TRP A 171 14.62 5.46 8.50
N ASP A 172 15.67 5.70 7.74
CA ASP A 172 15.61 6.29 6.40
C ASP A 172 14.86 5.40 5.38
N LYS A 173 14.72 4.11 5.70
CA LYS A 173 14.00 3.09 4.92
C LYS A 173 12.63 2.74 5.49
N ALA A 174 12.14 3.51 6.44
CA ALA A 174 10.82 3.38 7.05
C ALA A 174 9.83 4.30 6.34
N TYR A 175 8.77 3.73 5.79
CA TYR A 175 7.79 4.44 4.99
C TYR A 175 6.37 4.13 5.46
N SER A 176 5.47 5.08 5.22
CA SER A 176 4.04 4.86 5.44
C SER A 176 3.23 5.38 4.25
N ILE A 177 2.19 4.65 3.87
CA ILE A 177 1.25 5.05 2.82
C ILE A 177 -0.02 5.52 3.52
N LEU A 178 -0.29 6.82 3.44
CA LEU A 178 -1.48 7.42 4.03
C LEU A 178 -2.70 7.22 3.12
N CYS A 179 -3.83 6.85 3.72
CA CYS A 179 -5.12 6.93 3.05
C CYS A 179 -5.63 8.39 3.02
N ALA A 180 -6.49 8.69 2.05
CA ALA A 180 -7.04 10.03 1.87
C ALA A 180 -7.77 10.54 3.13
N GLU A 181 -8.48 9.65 3.84
CA GLU A 181 -9.21 9.97 5.06
C GLU A 181 -8.27 10.37 6.20
N HIS A 182 -7.21 9.59 6.44
CA HIS A 182 -6.23 9.91 7.46
C HIS A 182 -5.42 11.17 7.14
N ARG A 183 -5.14 11.38 5.85
CA ARG A 183 -4.54 12.64 5.39
C ARG A 183 -5.43 13.83 5.74
N GLN A 184 -6.73 13.76 5.43
CA GLN A 184 -7.67 14.82 5.73
C GLN A 184 -7.78 15.08 7.23
N ASP A 185 -7.85 14.01 8.04
CA ASP A 185 -7.90 14.11 9.50
C ASP A 185 -6.68 14.87 10.06
N LEU A 186 -5.48 14.58 9.55
CA LEU A 186 -4.26 15.28 9.98
C LEU A 186 -4.25 16.76 9.58
N ILE A 187 -4.81 17.10 8.41
CA ILE A 187 -4.95 18.48 7.97
C ILE A 187 -5.97 19.23 8.88
N ASP A 188 -7.09 18.58 9.17
CA ASP A 188 -8.13 19.14 10.04
C ASP A 188 -7.62 19.36 11.46
N ASP A 189 -6.91 18.38 12.02
CA ASP A 189 -6.34 18.45 13.37
C ASP A 189 -5.30 19.58 13.47
N ARG A 190 -4.48 19.78 12.44
CA ARG A 190 -3.54 20.90 12.35
C ARG A 190 -4.23 22.26 12.40
N GLY A 191 -5.40 22.40 11.80
CA GLY A 191 -6.19 23.63 11.83
C GLY A 191 -6.70 23.99 13.23
N SER A 192 -6.92 22.99 14.07
CA SER A 192 -7.41 23.16 15.46
C SER A 192 -6.28 23.39 16.48
N THR A 193 -5.08 22.89 16.21
CA THR A 193 -3.93 22.95 17.13
C THR A 193 -2.72 23.61 16.44
N ASN A 194 -2.41 24.82 16.83
CA ASN A 194 -1.44 25.71 16.17
C ASN A 194 0.05 25.29 16.27
N ASN A 195 0.42 24.03 16.58
CA ASN A 195 1.76 23.67 17.03
C ASN A 195 2.42 22.46 16.35
N TYR A 196 2.00 22.01 15.17
CA TYR A 196 2.67 20.85 14.55
C TYR A 196 3.94 21.24 13.80
N ARG A 197 5.05 21.22 14.50
CA ARG A 197 6.39 21.32 13.88
C ARG A 197 6.87 20.00 13.29
N ASP A 198 6.29 18.89 13.72
CA ASP A 198 6.79 17.55 13.47
C ASP A 198 6.22 16.91 12.21
N VAL A 199 5.07 17.40 11.75
CA VAL A 199 4.45 17.01 10.48
C VAL A 199 4.88 17.98 9.40
N GLN A 200 5.72 17.53 8.46
CA GLN A 200 6.16 18.33 7.33
C GLN A 200 5.14 18.22 6.20
N ILE A 201 4.44 19.32 5.96
CA ILE A 201 3.51 19.48 4.84
C ILE A 201 4.15 20.39 3.80
N ASP A 202 4.07 20.00 2.54
CA ASP A 202 4.45 20.84 1.44
C ASP A 202 3.42 22.00 1.30
N PRO A 203 3.83 23.26 1.45
CA PRO A 203 2.90 24.38 1.43
C PRO A 203 2.28 24.62 0.03
N GLN A 204 2.89 24.10 -1.04
CA GLN A 204 2.39 24.27 -2.41
C GLN A 204 1.37 23.19 -2.78
N THR A 205 1.63 21.95 -2.42
CA THR A 205 0.79 20.81 -2.81
C THR A 205 -0.15 20.34 -1.71
N GLY A 206 0.11 20.73 -0.45
CA GLY A 206 -0.62 20.22 0.72
C GLY A 206 -0.32 18.75 1.03
N GLU A 207 0.69 18.16 0.42
CA GLU A 207 1.11 16.78 0.68
C GLU A 207 1.83 16.66 2.01
N ILE A 208 1.52 15.61 2.77
CA ILE A 208 2.23 15.28 4.00
C ILE A 208 3.43 14.42 3.63
N LYS A 209 4.64 14.99 3.75
CA LYS A 209 5.87 14.32 3.32
C LYS A 209 6.55 13.52 4.45
N ARG A 210 6.45 13.98 5.67
CA ARG A 210 7.23 13.43 6.78
C ARG A 210 6.58 13.65 8.14
N PHE A 211 6.75 12.68 9.02
CA PHE A 211 6.48 12.79 10.45
C PHE A 211 7.68 12.20 11.20
N PHE A 212 8.43 13.04 11.93
CA PHE A 212 9.72 12.68 12.49
C PHE A 212 10.64 11.99 11.47
N LYS A 213 10.94 10.71 11.68
CA LYS A 213 11.78 9.89 10.79
C LYS A 213 10.99 9.15 9.71
N LEU A 214 9.64 9.07 9.82
CA LEU A 214 8.78 8.40 8.86
C LEU A 214 8.57 9.26 7.62
N LYS A 215 8.73 8.67 6.45
CA LYS A 215 8.39 9.28 5.17
C LYS A 215 7.00 8.80 4.76
N PHE A 216 6.18 9.71 4.24
CA PHE A 216 4.83 9.42 3.80
C PHE A 216 4.71 9.42 2.29
N PHE A 217 3.97 8.44 1.80
CA PHE A 217 3.35 8.45 0.49
C PHE A 217 1.84 8.58 0.66
N GLU A 218 1.18 9.16 -0.32
CA GLU A 218 -0.28 9.33 -0.32
C GLU A 218 -0.90 8.44 -1.40
N ASN A 219 -1.96 7.72 -1.04
CA ASN A 219 -2.74 6.95 -2.00
C ASN A 219 -4.22 6.98 -1.65
N ASN A 220 -5.07 7.08 -2.67
CA ASN A 220 -6.53 7.10 -2.50
C ASN A 220 -7.14 5.69 -2.46
N HIS A 221 -6.42 4.69 -2.97
CA HIS A 221 -6.85 3.28 -2.93
C HIS A 221 -6.01 2.54 -1.91
N ASN A 222 -6.52 2.44 -0.70
CA ASN A 222 -5.84 1.73 0.38
C ASN A 222 -6.54 0.41 0.71
N VAL A 223 -5.83 -0.39 1.48
CA VAL A 223 -6.36 -1.63 2.02
C VAL A 223 -7.43 -1.36 3.08
N LYS A 224 -8.28 -2.33 3.29
CA LYS A 224 -9.33 -2.29 4.31
C LYS A 224 -9.15 -3.40 5.32
N TYR A 225 -9.54 -3.09 6.54
CA TYR A 225 -9.57 -4.05 7.64
C TYR A 225 -10.97 -4.19 8.20
N THR A 226 -11.31 -5.43 8.57
CA THR A 226 -12.55 -5.73 9.27
C THR A 226 -12.52 -5.19 10.71
N ALA A 227 -13.67 -5.21 11.39
CA ALA A 227 -13.76 -4.88 12.81
C ALA A 227 -12.86 -5.75 13.71
N ALA A 228 -12.48 -6.95 13.24
CA ALA A 228 -11.60 -7.89 13.95
C ALA A 228 -10.10 -7.73 13.61
N ASN A 229 -9.66 -6.61 13.02
CA ASN A 229 -8.27 -6.36 12.60
C ASN A 229 -7.73 -7.41 11.61
N THR A 230 -8.59 -7.93 10.74
CA THR A 230 -8.20 -8.85 9.67
C THR A 230 -8.24 -8.12 8.33
N LEU A 231 -7.22 -8.30 7.51
CA LEU A 231 -7.15 -7.71 6.18
C LEU A 231 -8.28 -8.25 5.29
N VAL A 232 -9.04 -7.35 4.68
CA VAL A 232 -10.08 -7.70 3.70
C VAL A 232 -9.39 -8.18 2.42
N ALA A 233 -9.84 -9.29 1.85
CA ALA A 233 -9.26 -9.80 0.61
C ALA A 233 -9.43 -8.78 -0.53
N ARG A 234 -8.44 -8.69 -1.41
CA ARG A 234 -8.37 -7.67 -2.47
C ARG A 234 -9.62 -7.63 -3.36
N ASP A 235 -10.14 -8.80 -3.68
CA ASP A 235 -11.28 -8.95 -4.61
C ASP A 235 -12.63 -9.11 -3.87
N ALA A 236 -12.63 -8.97 -2.55
CA ALA A 236 -13.85 -9.04 -1.76
C ALA A 236 -14.66 -7.74 -1.88
N VAL A 237 -15.98 -7.89 -1.91
CA VAL A 237 -16.89 -6.75 -1.82
C VAL A 237 -16.78 -6.16 -0.41
N ALA A 238 -16.33 -4.91 -0.33
CA ALA A 238 -16.17 -4.24 0.95
C ALA A 238 -17.51 -4.10 1.67
N GLN A 239 -17.52 -4.44 2.96
CA GLN A 239 -18.67 -4.26 3.82
C GLN A 239 -18.71 -2.82 4.39
N PRO A 240 -19.87 -2.28 4.75
CA PRO A 240 -19.97 -0.95 5.36
C PRO A 240 -19.17 -0.79 6.67
N THR A 241 -18.84 -1.90 7.32
CA THR A 241 -18.06 -1.94 8.56
C THR A 241 -16.55 -2.01 8.33
N ASP A 242 -16.10 -2.18 7.09
CA ASP A 242 -14.69 -2.27 6.75
C ASP A 242 -14.08 -0.86 6.72
N MET A 243 -12.95 -0.71 7.41
CA MET A 243 -12.30 0.57 7.60
C MET A 243 -11.06 0.68 6.71
N ASN A 244 -10.88 1.82 6.05
CA ASN A 244 -9.67 2.15 5.33
C ASN A 244 -8.49 2.28 6.30
N ALA A 245 -7.32 1.78 5.90
CA ALA A 245 -6.13 1.84 6.72
C ALA A 245 -4.96 2.46 5.98
N SER A 246 -4.15 3.20 6.71
CA SER A 246 -2.79 3.57 6.29
C SER A 246 -1.85 2.43 6.62
N ILE A 247 -0.85 2.20 5.76
CA ILE A 247 0.08 1.09 5.89
C ILE A 247 1.45 1.63 6.24
N PHE A 248 2.11 1.01 7.20
CA PHE A 248 3.53 1.16 7.44
C PHE A 248 4.28 -0.02 6.84
N TYR A 249 5.44 0.25 6.24
CA TYR A 249 6.36 -0.78 5.81
C TYR A 249 7.81 -0.38 5.99
N TYR A 250 8.63 -1.39 6.18
CA TYR A 250 10.08 -1.26 6.28
C TYR A 250 10.72 -1.88 5.04
N ALA A 251 11.29 -1.05 4.16
CA ALA A 251 11.75 -1.46 2.84
C ALA A 251 12.71 -2.67 2.81
N PRO A 252 13.62 -2.88 3.78
CA PRO A 252 14.47 -4.08 3.79
C PRO A 252 13.73 -5.41 4.00
N ASN A 253 12.48 -5.36 4.47
CA ASN A 253 11.68 -6.56 4.76
C ASN A 253 10.62 -6.86 3.68
N ILE A 254 10.58 -6.05 2.61
CA ILE A 254 9.61 -6.17 1.51
C ILE A 254 10.34 -6.37 0.18
#